data_533654eee564a386bea6a00fe67871b3
#
_entry.id   533654eee564a386bea6a00fe67871b3
#
_cell.length_a   1.000
_cell.length_b   1.000
_cell.length_c   1.000
_cell.angle_alpha   90.00
_cell.angle_beta   90.00
_cell.angle_gamma   90.00
#
_symmetry.space_group_name_H-M   'P 1'
#
loop_
_entity.id
_entity.type
_entity.pdbx_description
1 polymer ?
#
loop_
_entity_poly.entity_id
_entity_poly.type
_entity_poly.pdbx_seq_one_letter_code
_entity_poly.pdbx_strand_id
1 'polypeptide(L)'
;MTLLPLFEWIGSTDIGLTIRDSTWLFPIIQCVHLLALAMLGGSLIVVDLRLLGLGLKRHPVTYLSQQAYPWLIGSLLMMLVTGLLLSSSDTLKLYFSPPFWWKMRFLAVAILFTFTVRRTALRLEDIQLEPFKGKTIAVVSLVLWFGVGFSGRWIAFY
;
A
#
# COMPACT_ATOMS: atom_id res chain seq x y z
N MET A 1 10.88 -17.63 -18.11
CA MET A 1 9.66 -18.31 -17.61
C MET A 1 8.55 -17.28 -17.59
N THR A 2 7.47 -17.53 -18.32
CA THR A 2 6.30 -16.62 -18.37
C THR A 2 5.40 -16.93 -17.19
N LEU A 3 4.97 -15.89 -16.45
CA LEU A 3 4.02 -16.03 -15.32
C LEU A 3 2.57 -16.25 -15.81
N LEU A 4 2.36 -16.28 -17.13
CA LEU A 4 1.05 -16.42 -17.74
C LEU A 4 0.25 -17.63 -17.23
N PRO A 5 0.82 -18.86 -17.13
CA PRO A 5 0.06 -20.02 -16.63
C PRO A 5 -0.44 -19.86 -15.19
N LEU A 6 0.31 -19.13 -14.34
CA LEU A 6 -0.10 -18.83 -12.97
C LEU A 6 -1.32 -17.89 -12.97
N PHE A 7 -1.30 -16.86 -13.81
CA PHE A 7 -2.42 -15.91 -13.92
C PHE A 7 -3.67 -16.59 -14.50
N GLU A 8 -3.53 -17.47 -15.48
CA GLU A 8 -4.62 -18.28 -16.03
C GLU A 8 -5.22 -19.19 -14.94
N TRP A 9 -4.38 -19.87 -14.17
CA TRP A 9 -4.84 -20.72 -13.08
C TRP A 9 -5.59 -19.92 -12.01
N ILE A 10 -5.08 -18.78 -11.57
CA ILE A 10 -5.75 -17.91 -10.59
C ILE A 10 -7.11 -17.44 -11.13
N GLY A 11 -7.19 -17.04 -12.40
CA GLY A 11 -8.42 -16.58 -13.05
C GLY A 11 -9.46 -17.68 -13.26
N SER A 12 -9.05 -18.95 -13.29
CA SER A 12 -9.94 -20.11 -13.42
C SER A 12 -10.45 -20.63 -12.07
N THR A 13 -10.03 -20.04 -10.95
CA THR A 13 -10.52 -20.44 -9.64
C THR A 13 -11.99 -20.06 -9.45
N ASP A 14 -12.74 -20.88 -8.68
CA ASP A 14 -14.15 -20.62 -8.37
C ASP A 14 -14.36 -19.24 -7.72
N ILE A 15 -13.39 -18.79 -6.91
CA ILE A 15 -13.42 -17.46 -6.28
C ILE A 15 -13.33 -16.36 -7.35
N GLY A 16 -12.38 -16.45 -8.29
CA GLY A 16 -12.22 -15.48 -9.37
C GLY A 16 -13.45 -15.41 -10.27
N LEU A 17 -13.99 -16.56 -10.64
CA LEU A 17 -15.22 -16.66 -11.44
C LEU A 17 -16.41 -16.05 -10.70
N THR A 18 -16.62 -16.41 -9.42
CA THR A 18 -17.72 -15.87 -8.61
C THR A 18 -17.66 -14.35 -8.46
N ILE A 19 -16.47 -13.78 -8.25
CA ILE A 19 -16.32 -12.31 -8.16
C ILE A 19 -16.59 -11.65 -9.50
N ARG A 20 -16.12 -12.22 -10.60
CA ARG A 20 -16.30 -11.70 -11.96
C ARG A 20 -17.77 -11.73 -12.40
N ASP A 21 -18.48 -12.82 -12.12
CA ASP A 21 -19.84 -13.04 -12.57
C ASP A 21 -20.89 -12.32 -11.69
N SER A 22 -20.47 -11.86 -10.50
CA SER A 22 -21.34 -11.14 -9.57
C SER A 22 -21.31 -9.63 -9.82
N THR A 23 -22.48 -9.05 -10.04
CA THR A 23 -22.65 -7.59 -10.19
C THR A 23 -22.34 -6.78 -8.94
N TRP A 24 -22.38 -7.41 -7.74
CA TRP A 24 -22.22 -6.74 -6.45
C TRP A 24 -20.90 -7.02 -5.75
N LEU A 25 -20.33 -8.21 -5.88
CA LEU A 25 -19.12 -8.60 -5.15
C LEU A 25 -17.92 -7.73 -5.55
N PHE A 26 -17.68 -7.55 -6.83
CA PHE A 26 -16.55 -6.73 -7.30
C PHE A 26 -16.63 -5.29 -6.76
N PRO A 27 -17.73 -4.53 -6.89
CA PRO A 27 -17.83 -3.18 -6.32
C PRO A 27 -17.68 -3.14 -4.80
N ILE A 28 -18.22 -4.12 -4.07
CA ILE A 28 -18.11 -4.17 -2.60
C ILE A 28 -16.64 -4.36 -2.20
N ILE A 29 -15.94 -5.34 -2.79
CA ILE A 29 -14.53 -5.59 -2.50
C ILE A 29 -13.69 -4.36 -2.88
N GLN A 30 -14.01 -3.69 -4.00
CA GLN A 30 -13.36 -2.47 -4.43
C GLN A 30 -13.56 -1.32 -3.41
N CYS A 31 -14.76 -1.14 -2.87
CA CYS A 31 -15.02 -0.16 -1.82
C CYS A 31 -14.19 -0.44 -0.56
N VAL A 32 -14.15 -1.69 -0.11
CA VAL A 32 -13.33 -2.10 1.05
C VAL A 32 -11.85 -1.84 0.78
N HIS A 33 -11.37 -2.15 -0.43
CA HIS A 33 -9.99 -1.89 -0.85
C HIS A 33 -9.64 -0.39 -0.80
N LEU A 34 -10.55 0.47 -1.27
CA LEU A 34 -10.35 1.93 -1.23
C LEU A 34 -10.39 2.48 0.19
N LEU A 35 -11.27 1.98 1.06
CA LEU A 35 -11.28 2.35 2.49
C LEU A 35 -9.96 1.93 3.18
N ALA A 36 -9.50 0.73 2.91
CA ALA A 36 -8.22 0.26 3.43
C ALA A 36 -7.05 1.12 2.91
N LEU A 37 -7.08 1.56 1.64
CA LEU A 37 -6.11 2.49 1.08
C LEU A 37 -6.13 3.85 1.80
N ALA A 38 -7.31 4.39 2.08
CA ALA A 38 -7.45 5.65 2.81
C ALA A 38 -6.90 5.54 4.24
N MET A 39 -7.18 4.44 4.94
CA MET A 39 -6.65 4.18 6.29
C MET A 39 -5.13 4.00 6.28
N LEU A 40 -4.60 3.25 5.32
CA LEU A 40 -3.17 3.06 5.13
C LEU A 40 -2.47 4.39 4.85
N GLY A 41 -2.97 5.16 3.89
CA GLY A 41 -2.44 6.48 3.55
C GLY A 41 -2.50 7.45 4.73
N GLY A 42 -3.62 7.50 5.44
CA GLY A 42 -3.80 8.34 6.64
C GLY A 42 -2.79 8.02 7.74
N SER A 43 -2.59 6.72 8.04
CA SER A 43 -1.62 6.28 9.05
C SER A 43 -0.17 6.62 8.69
N LEU A 44 0.18 6.57 7.40
CA LEU A 44 1.50 6.95 6.90
C LEU A 44 1.70 8.46 6.93
N ILE A 45 0.74 9.22 6.36
CA ILE A 45 0.82 10.67 6.23
C ILE A 45 0.95 11.35 7.60
N VAL A 46 0.21 10.92 8.62
CA VAL A 46 0.30 11.48 9.98
C VAL A 46 1.73 11.43 10.52
N VAL A 47 2.40 10.30 10.39
CA VAL A 47 3.77 10.12 10.87
C VAL A 47 4.78 10.85 9.98
N ASP A 48 4.60 10.78 8.65
CA ASP A 48 5.52 11.38 7.69
C ASP A 48 5.45 12.92 7.72
N LEU A 49 4.26 13.52 7.90
CA LEU A 49 4.13 14.97 8.12
C LEU A 49 4.83 15.42 9.42
N ARG A 50 4.77 14.60 10.46
CA ARG A 50 5.48 14.90 11.70
C ARG A 50 7.00 14.83 11.50
N LEU A 51 7.52 13.83 10.76
CA LEU A 51 8.93 13.73 10.38
C LEU A 51 9.40 14.91 9.53
N LEU A 52 8.54 15.42 8.65
CA LEU A 52 8.80 16.63 7.86
C LEU A 52 8.80 17.91 8.71
N GLY A 53 8.28 17.86 9.94
CA GLY A 53 8.12 19.04 10.80
C GLY A 53 6.92 19.91 10.45
N LEU A 54 6.02 19.45 9.57
CA LEU A 54 4.87 20.21 9.05
C LEU A 54 3.62 20.12 9.92
N GLY A 55 3.58 19.24 10.94
CA GLY A 55 2.39 19.10 11.78
C GLY A 55 2.66 18.36 13.08
N LEU A 56 1.64 18.35 13.97
CA LEU A 56 1.59 17.55 15.19
C LEU A 56 2.82 17.71 16.14
N LYS A 57 3.39 18.91 16.18
CA LYS A 57 4.63 19.22 16.92
C LYS A 57 4.53 18.98 18.43
N ARG A 58 3.32 18.86 18.98
CA ARG A 58 3.08 18.61 20.40
C ARG A 58 3.36 17.17 20.83
N HIS A 59 3.45 16.23 19.87
CA HIS A 59 3.67 14.82 20.17
C HIS A 59 5.01 14.34 19.59
N PRO A 60 5.76 13.49 20.31
CA PRO A 60 6.96 12.86 19.78
C PRO A 60 6.59 11.93 18.61
N VAL A 61 7.48 11.77 17.65
CA VAL A 61 7.24 10.93 16.46
C VAL A 61 7.04 9.47 16.85
N THR A 62 7.79 8.99 17.83
CA THR A 62 7.65 7.64 18.42
C THR A 62 6.25 7.38 18.92
N TYR A 63 5.63 8.30 19.63
CA TYR A 63 4.26 8.17 20.10
C TYR A 63 3.28 8.04 18.93
N LEU A 64 3.37 8.96 17.95
CA LEU A 64 2.50 8.93 16.77
C LEU A 64 2.68 7.65 15.96
N SER A 65 3.91 7.18 15.82
CA SER A 65 4.19 5.94 15.08
C SER A 65 3.61 4.72 15.77
N GLN A 66 3.67 4.65 17.10
CA GLN A 66 3.06 3.57 17.89
C GLN A 66 1.54 3.55 17.75
N GLN A 67 0.89 4.71 17.79
CA GLN A 67 -0.55 4.83 17.62
C GLN A 67 -1.00 4.51 16.17
N ALA A 68 -0.21 4.90 15.17
CA ALA A 68 -0.52 4.64 13.77
C ALA A 68 -0.20 3.18 13.34
N TYR A 69 0.69 2.49 14.05
CA TYR A 69 1.18 1.16 13.65
C TYR A 69 0.09 0.09 13.52
N PRO A 70 -0.86 -0.11 14.46
CA PRO A 70 -1.92 -1.09 14.31
C PRO A 70 -2.83 -0.79 13.11
N TRP A 71 -3.11 0.48 12.84
CA TRP A 71 -3.89 0.92 11.67
C TRP A 71 -3.14 0.66 10.37
N LEU A 72 -1.85 0.90 10.34
CA LEU A 72 -0.98 0.60 9.20
C LEU A 72 -0.98 -0.90 8.88
N ILE A 73 -0.78 -1.76 9.88
CA ILE A 73 -0.76 -3.21 9.66
C ILE A 73 -2.13 -3.71 9.25
N GLY A 74 -3.20 -3.34 9.95
CA GLY A 74 -4.56 -3.79 9.66
C GLY A 74 -5.00 -3.38 8.26
N SER A 75 -4.78 -2.12 7.88
CA SER A 75 -5.11 -1.62 6.54
C SER A 75 -4.24 -2.24 5.44
N LEU A 76 -2.95 -2.49 5.69
CA LEU A 76 -2.08 -3.17 4.74
C LEU A 76 -2.53 -4.61 4.48
N LEU A 77 -2.86 -5.37 5.53
CA LEU A 77 -3.38 -6.73 5.38
C LEU A 77 -4.70 -6.74 4.62
N MET A 78 -5.62 -5.83 4.93
CA MET A 78 -6.88 -5.69 4.21
C MET A 78 -6.65 -5.34 2.73
N MET A 79 -5.70 -4.43 2.43
CA MET A 79 -5.29 -4.10 1.07
C MET A 79 -4.74 -5.29 0.30
N LEU A 80 -3.92 -6.12 0.93
CA LEU A 80 -3.36 -7.31 0.31
C LEU A 80 -4.44 -8.35 0.00
N VAL A 81 -5.30 -8.64 0.97
CA VAL A 81 -6.40 -9.60 0.80
C VAL A 81 -7.37 -9.14 -0.30
N THR A 82 -7.88 -7.93 -0.19
CA THR A 82 -8.82 -7.38 -1.19
C THR A 82 -8.17 -7.20 -2.55
N GLY A 83 -6.90 -6.84 -2.59
CA GLY A 83 -6.12 -6.74 -3.84
C GLY A 83 -5.95 -8.08 -4.54
N LEU A 84 -5.71 -9.17 -3.80
CA LEU A 84 -5.68 -10.54 -4.36
C LEU A 84 -7.04 -10.95 -4.89
N LEU A 85 -8.13 -10.69 -4.16
CA LEU A 85 -9.49 -10.97 -4.60
C LEU A 85 -9.85 -10.21 -5.88
N LEU A 86 -9.55 -8.92 -5.96
CA LEU A 86 -9.77 -8.11 -7.16
C LEU A 86 -8.91 -8.57 -8.33
N SER A 87 -7.66 -8.99 -8.07
CA SER A 87 -6.79 -9.48 -9.14
C SER A 87 -7.20 -10.86 -9.66
N SER A 88 -7.90 -11.68 -8.88
CA SER A 88 -8.39 -12.98 -9.33
C SER A 88 -9.57 -12.89 -10.31
N SER A 89 -10.30 -11.79 -10.32
CA SER A 89 -11.45 -11.61 -11.22
C SER A 89 -11.06 -11.29 -12.67
N ASP A 90 -9.92 -10.61 -12.89
CA ASP A 90 -9.51 -10.09 -14.22
C ASP A 90 -8.01 -10.28 -14.47
N THR A 91 -7.53 -11.50 -14.21
CA THR A 91 -6.09 -11.83 -14.19
C THR A 91 -5.38 -11.57 -15.53
N LEU A 92 -6.00 -11.92 -16.67
CA LEU A 92 -5.40 -11.73 -17.99
C LEU A 92 -5.24 -10.24 -18.32
N LYS A 93 -6.26 -9.43 -18.04
CA LYS A 93 -6.18 -7.98 -18.20
C LYS A 93 -5.04 -7.39 -17.37
N LEU A 94 -4.90 -7.83 -16.11
CA LEU A 94 -3.83 -7.37 -15.24
C LEU A 94 -2.44 -7.80 -15.71
N TYR A 95 -2.30 -9.03 -16.20
CA TYR A 95 -1.03 -9.54 -16.72
C TYR A 95 -0.46 -8.68 -17.85
N PHE A 96 -1.32 -8.24 -18.77
CA PHE A 96 -0.93 -7.38 -19.90
C PHE A 96 -0.94 -5.89 -19.58
N SER A 97 -1.31 -5.49 -18.36
CA SER A 97 -1.38 -4.09 -17.94
C SER A 97 -0.02 -3.61 -17.37
N PRO A 98 0.69 -2.67 -18.05
CA PRO A 98 1.93 -2.12 -17.51
C PRO A 98 1.77 -1.44 -16.14
N PRO A 99 0.68 -0.67 -15.86
CA PRO A 99 0.45 -0.09 -14.55
C PRO A 99 0.38 -1.10 -13.40
N PHE A 100 -0.12 -2.31 -13.65
CA PHE A 100 -0.14 -3.39 -12.66
C PHE A 100 1.28 -3.76 -12.21
N TRP A 101 2.21 -3.93 -13.14
CA TRP A 101 3.60 -4.26 -12.82
C TRP A 101 4.33 -3.13 -12.11
N TRP A 102 4.05 -1.87 -12.46
CA TRP A 102 4.56 -0.72 -11.72
C TRP A 102 4.03 -0.69 -10.29
N LYS A 103 2.73 -0.95 -10.09
CA LYS A 103 2.13 -1.06 -8.76
C LYS A 103 2.81 -2.14 -7.92
N MET A 104 3.07 -3.34 -8.49
CA MET A 104 3.73 -4.42 -7.76
C MET A 104 5.16 -4.05 -7.35
N ARG A 105 5.92 -3.39 -8.22
CA ARG A 105 7.28 -2.91 -7.91
C ARG A 105 7.26 -1.87 -6.80
N PHE A 106 6.43 -0.84 -6.93
CA PHE A 106 6.27 0.19 -5.89
C PHE A 106 5.84 -0.43 -4.56
N LEU A 107 4.88 -1.35 -4.58
CA LEU A 107 4.38 -2.03 -3.38
C LEU A 107 5.48 -2.82 -2.68
N ALA A 108 6.24 -3.62 -3.40
CA ALA A 108 7.35 -4.40 -2.84
C ALA A 108 8.40 -3.49 -2.18
N VAL A 109 8.82 -2.43 -2.88
CA VAL A 109 9.80 -1.47 -2.36
C VAL A 109 9.23 -0.68 -1.18
N ALA A 110 7.95 -0.25 -1.24
CA ALA A 110 7.29 0.48 -0.16
C ALA A 110 7.17 -0.35 1.12
N ILE A 111 6.82 -1.64 1.01
CA ILE A 111 6.75 -2.56 2.14
C ILE A 111 8.15 -2.75 2.74
N LEU A 112 9.14 -3.09 1.93
CA LEU A 112 10.52 -3.25 2.39
C LEU A 112 11.02 -1.98 3.09
N PHE A 113 10.83 -0.82 2.48
CA PHE A 113 11.25 0.46 3.05
C PHE A 113 10.54 0.74 4.38
N THR A 114 9.24 0.52 4.46
CA THR A 114 8.44 0.79 5.66
C THR A 114 8.87 -0.09 6.83
N PHE A 115 9.12 -1.38 6.61
CA PHE A 115 9.45 -2.32 7.68
C PHE A 115 10.95 -2.40 8.01
N THR A 116 11.82 -1.87 7.16
CA THR A 116 13.26 -1.81 7.42
C THR A 116 13.69 -0.39 7.80
N VAL A 117 13.88 0.48 6.82
CA VAL A 117 14.47 1.81 7.01
C VAL A 117 13.61 2.69 7.91
N ARG A 118 12.31 2.83 7.57
CA ARG A 118 11.39 3.69 8.31
C ARG A 118 11.20 3.22 9.76
N ARG A 119 10.98 1.92 9.98
CA ARG A 119 10.82 1.36 11.33
C ARG A 119 12.06 1.53 12.19
N THR A 120 13.24 1.31 11.62
CA THR A 120 14.51 1.50 12.33
C THR A 120 14.72 2.97 12.68
N ALA A 121 14.48 3.87 11.73
CA ALA A 121 14.60 5.31 11.96
C ALA A 121 13.65 5.82 13.07
N LEU A 122 12.39 5.37 13.08
CA LEU A 122 11.40 5.74 14.10
C LEU A 122 11.77 5.23 15.51
N ARG A 123 12.52 4.14 15.61
CA ARG A 123 13.02 3.63 16.89
C ARG A 123 14.24 4.40 17.42
N LEU A 124 15.04 4.95 16.49
CA LEU A 124 16.29 5.66 16.83
C LEU A 124 16.07 7.17 17.06
N GLU A 125 14.91 7.71 16.72
CA GLU A 125 14.63 9.16 16.76
C GLU A 125 14.69 9.74 18.18
N ASP A 126 14.39 8.96 19.20
CA ASP A 126 14.54 9.40 20.60
C ASP A 126 15.99 9.65 21.00
N ILE A 127 16.97 9.24 20.19
CA ILE A 127 18.37 9.28 20.57
C ILE A 127 19.21 10.23 19.71
N GLN A 128 19.07 10.32 18.38
CA GLN A 128 19.98 11.15 17.54
C GLN A 128 19.62 11.23 16.04
N LEU A 129 18.37 11.25 15.57
CA LEU A 129 18.13 11.48 14.15
C LEU A 129 18.36 12.96 13.79
N GLU A 130 19.36 13.18 12.93
CA GLU A 130 19.52 14.48 12.27
C GLU A 130 18.23 14.88 11.55
N PRO A 131 17.74 16.11 11.70
CA PRO A 131 16.48 16.57 11.10
C PRO A 131 16.39 16.33 9.59
N PHE A 132 17.52 16.33 8.90
CA PHE A 132 17.60 16.08 7.47
C PHE A 132 17.29 14.62 7.11
N LYS A 133 17.79 13.65 7.88
CA LYS A 133 17.52 12.22 7.66
C LYS A 133 16.05 11.87 7.84
N GLY A 134 15.40 12.41 8.88
CA GLY A 134 13.97 12.25 9.12
C GLY A 134 13.12 12.76 7.95
N LYS A 135 13.45 13.95 7.43
CA LYS A 135 12.76 14.52 6.26
C LYS A 135 12.93 13.67 5.01
N THR A 136 14.14 13.19 4.74
CA THR A 136 14.41 12.31 3.58
C THR A 136 13.61 11.03 3.65
N ILE A 137 13.55 10.38 4.83
CA ILE A 137 12.77 9.16 5.03
C ILE A 137 11.28 9.41 4.78
N ALA A 138 10.73 10.52 5.27
CA ALA A 138 9.34 10.88 5.04
C ALA A 138 9.03 11.13 3.56
N VAL A 139 9.89 11.87 2.86
CA VAL A 139 9.71 12.12 1.41
C VAL A 139 9.74 10.82 0.61
N VAL A 140 10.72 9.95 0.87
CA VAL A 140 10.81 8.65 0.19
C VAL A 140 9.59 7.79 0.49
N SER A 141 9.12 7.74 1.75
CA SER A 141 7.90 7.04 2.14
C SER A 141 6.69 7.53 1.34
N LEU A 142 6.46 8.84 1.32
CA LEU A 142 5.34 9.46 0.60
C LEU A 142 5.40 9.20 -0.90
N VAL A 143 6.57 9.32 -1.54
CA VAL A 143 6.75 9.05 -2.97
C VAL A 143 6.43 7.60 -3.31
N LEU A 144 6.93 6.65 -2.52
CA LEU A 144 6.69 5.22 -2.74
C LEU A 144 5.21 4.88 -2.62
N TRP A 145 4.54 5.31 -1.54
CA TRP A 145 3.13 5.01 -1.31
C TRP A 145 2.20 5.76 -2.28
N PHE A 146 2.55 6.99 -2.65
CA PHE A 146 1.85 7.71 -3.72
C PHE A 146 1.98 6.97 -5.05
N GLY A 147 3.18 6.44 -5.38
CA GLY A 147 3.41 5.62 -6.55
C GLY A 147 2.53 4.36 -6.59
N VAL A 148 2.33 3.67 -5.43
CA VAL A 148 1.40 2.53 -5.30
C VAL A 148 -0.04 2.95 -5.59
N GLY A 149 -0.50 4.04 -4.97
CA GLY A 149 -1.86 4.56 -5.15
C GLY A 149 -2.13 5.02 -6.58
N PHE A 150 -1.21 5.79 -7.14
CA PHE A 150 -1.31 6.33 -8.50
C PHE A 150 -1.33 5.22 -9.55
N SER A 151 -0.36 4.28 -9.50
CA SER A 151 -0.34 3.15 -10.42
C SER A 151 -1.55 2.25 -10.27
N GLY A 152 -2.06 2.07 -9.04
CA GLY A 152 -3.31 1.35 -8.77
C GLY A 152 -4.52 2.00 -9.43
N ARG A 153 -4.62 3.32 -9.39
CA ARG A 153 -5.69 4.06 -10.07
C ARG A 153 -5.55 4.00 -11.60
N TRP A 154 -4.33 3.99 -12.10
CA TRP A 154 -4.06 3.94 -13.54
C TRP A 154 -4.50 2.61 -14.18
N ILE A 155 -4.49 1.50 -13.44
CA ILE A 155 -4.99 0.20 -13.92
C ILE A 155 -6.43 0.31 -14.48
N ALA A 156 -7.27 1.18 -13.90
CA ALA A 156 -8.65 1.35 -14.33
C ALA A 156 -8.80 1.94 -15.75
N PHE A 157 -7.74 2.53 -16.31
CA PHE A 157 -7.74 3.12 -17.66
C PHE A 157 -7.14 2.19 -18.72
N TYR A 158 -6.65 1.03 -18.32
CA TYR A 158 -6.16 -0.03 -19.19
C TYR A 158 -7.15 -1.18 -19.27
#